data_815ad425d589fc6a69d765df6ed28fc6
#
_entry.id   815ad425d589fc6a69d765df6ed28fc6
#
_cell.length_a   1.000
_cell.length_b   1.000
_cell.length_c   1.000
_cell.angle_alpha   90.00
_cell.angle_beta   90.00
_cell.angle_gamma   90.00
#
_symmetry.space_group_name_H-M   'P 1'
#
loop_
_entity.id
_entity.type
_entity.pdbx_description
1 polymer ?
#
loop_
_entity_poly.entity_id
_entity_poly.type
_entity_poly.pdbx_seq_one_letter_code
_entity_poly.pdbx_strand_id
1 'polypeptide(L)'
;MPFFDCSAILFDLDGVLSDSTKAVDREWREWAARKGVDGDAVMAIAHGVRTIEVIRRVAPHLDAEAEAAAIENHEAFDQRGVTVMPGAVELVKSIPAERWGVVTSGSRLLAEHRLPHCGVPMPRVLVTSDDVVNGKPHAEPYLKGAKGLGFEPGECLVIEDAPAGIESAHAAGMKVIGIASTYAASKLKAADAVIQGFQELSVALGVGRQRVSVVPAGNDHSKLRVRVASVSDCGALASLINSAFAIEKFLEGERTDEEQLRAMMQKGQFLLGCDDTGELVASVYVEVRGARGYFGMLAVHPQHQKNGLGTKMVGAAEEYCRGRGCGAMDLVVLSLRPELPPLYRKLGYAESGVEEFHPTRAFVGAAGCHCIVMSKEL
;
A
#
# COMPACT_ATOMS: atom_id res chain seq x y z
N MET A 1 0.81 -5.99 -21.92
CA MET A 1 0.19 -5.65 -20.60
C MET A 1 -1.25 -6.07 -20.68
N PRO A 2 -1.80 -6.81 -19.72
CA PRO A 2 -3.22 -7.14 -19.76
C PRO A 2 -4.04 -5.86 -19.57
N PHE A 3 -5.11 -5.74 -20.34
CA PHE A 3 -6.09 -4.69 -20.19
C PHE A 3 -7.49 -5.30 -20.22
N PHE A 4 -8.42 -4.64 -19.57
CA PHE A 4 -9.81 -5.06 -19.46
C PHE A 4 -10.71 -3.90 -19.86
N ASP A 5 -11.49 -4.08 -20.91
CA ASP A 5 -12.55 -3.15 -21.27
C ASP A 5 -13.82 -3.56 -20.51
N CYS A 6 -14.34 -2.66 -19.68
CA CYS A 6 -15.53 -2.92 -18.87
C CYS A 6 -16.46 -1.70 -18.85
N SER A 7 -17.73 -1.94 -18.55
CA SER A 7 -18.72 -0.89 -18.34
C SER A 7 -18.79 -0.46 -16.88
N ALA A 8 -18.48 -1.37 -15.94
CA ALA A 8 -18.48 -1.11 -14.52
C ALA A 8 -17.40 -1.92 -13.77
N ILE A 9 -17.05 -1.46 -12.56
CA ILE A 9 -16.11 -2.13 -11.67
C ILE A 9 -16.83 -2.45 -10.34
N LEU A 10 -16.73 -3.70 -9.90
CA LEU A 10 -17.19 -4.15 -8.61
C LEU A 10 -15.99 -4.44 -7.72
N PHE A 11 -15.95 -3.77 -6.58
CA PHE A 11 -14.88 -3.94 -5.60
C PHE A 11 -15.36 -4.82 -4.45
N ASP A 12 -14.53 -5.74 -3.99
CA ASP A 12 -14.67 -6.21 -2.62
C ASP A 12 -14.31 -5.08 -1.65
N LEU A 13 -14.61 -5.24 -0.37
CA LEU A 13 -14.36 -4.22 0.65
C LEU A 13 -13.08 -4.52 1.43
N ASP A 14 -13.07 -5.64 2.14
CA ASP A 14 -11.99 -5.98 3.08
C ASP A 14 -10.81 -6.59 2.36
N GLY A 15 -9.62 -6.00 2.53
CA GLY A 15 -8.44 -6.35 1.75
C GLY A 15 -8.38 -5.69 0.37
N VAL A 16 -9.46 -5.02 -0.10
CA VAL A 16 -9.50 -4.29 -1.37
C VAL A 16 -9.60 -2.78 -1.16
N LEU A 17 -10.68 -2.27 -0.59
CA LEU A 17 -10.84 -0.84 -0.31
C LEU A 17 -10.37 -0.48 1.10
N SER A 18 -10.47 -1.41 2.03
CA SER A 18 -9.99 -1.29 3.42
C SER A 18 -8.92 -2.34 3.72
N ASP A 19 -7.82 -1.94 4.37
CA ASP A 19 -6.90 -2.85 5.05
C ASP A 19 -7.44 -3.10 6.46
N SER A 20 -8.19 -4.18 6.60
CA SER A 20 -8.82 -4.63 7.84
C SER A 20 -8.19 -5.92 8.38
N THR A 21 -7.18 -6.47 7.71
CA THR A 21 -6.60 -7.80 7.98
C THR A 21 -6.24 -7.98 9.44
N LYS A 22 -5.58 -7.00 10.05
CA LYS A 22 -5.19 -7.07 11.48
C LYS A 22 -6.38 -6.98 12.43
N ALA A 23 -7.42 -6.23 12.07
CA ALA A 23 -8.62 -6.09 12.88
C ALA A 23 -9.44 -7.40 12.86
N VAL A 24 -9.63 -7.96 11.68
CA VAL A 24 -10.30 -9.26 11.46
C VAL A 24 -9.55 -10.38 12.17
N ASP A 25 -8.22 -10.48 12.01
CA ASP A 25 -7.41 -11.50 12.70
C ASP A 25 -7.55 -11.41 14.23
N ARG A 26 -7.50 -10.20 14.78
CA ARG A 26 -7.71 -9.96 16.20
C ARG A 26 -9.08 -10.45 16.66
N GLU A 27 -10.16 -10.03 15.98
CA GLU A 27 -11.53 -10.38 16.36
C GLU A 27 -11.76 -11.88 16.33
N TRP A 28 -11.36 -12.55 15.27
CA TRP A 28 -11.52 -13.98 15.14
C TRP A 28 -10.69 -14.77 16.16
N ARG A 29 -9.46 -14.35 16.48
CA ARG A 29 -8.65 -14.99 17.51
C ARG A 29 -9.24 -14.79 18.90
N GLU A 30 -9.76 -13.61 19.20
CA GLU A 30 -10.44 -13.34 20.47
C GLU A 30 -11.74 -14.15 20.58
N TRP A 31 -12.54 -14.23 19.52
CA TRP A 31 -13.73 -15.08 19.49
C TRP A 31 -13.39 -16.55 19.67
N ALA A 32 -12.42 -17.07 18.93
CA ALA A 32 -11.98 -18.46 19.02
C ALA A 32 -11.52 -18.81 20.45
N ALA A 33 -10.75 -17.95 21.09
CA ALA A 33 -10.31 -18.12 22.47
C ALA A 33 -11.49 -18.16 23.45
N ARG A 34 -12.48 -17.25 23.28
CA ARG A 34 -13.70 -17.24 24.13
C ARG A 34 -14.54 -18.49 23.97
N LYS A 35 -14.56 -19.09 22.79
CA LYS A 35 -15.41 -20.26 22.45
C LYS A 35 -14.67 -21.61 22.53
N GLY A 36 -13.38 -21.60 22.81
CA GLY A 36 -12.57 -22.83 22.86
C GLY A 36 -12.37 -23.47 21.48
N VAL A 37 -12.35 -22.65 20.40
CA VAL A 37 -12.14 -23.07 19.01
C VAL A 37 -10.71 -22.83 18.62
N ASP A 38 -10.16 -23.66 17.72
CA ASP A 38 -8.82 -23.45 17.15
C ASP A 38 -8.79 -22.21 16.26
N GLY A 39 -8.09 -21.17 16.72
CA GLY A 39 -7.96 -19.90 16.01
C GLY A 39 -7.25 -20.01 14.65
N ASP A 40 -6.30 -20.92 14.48
CA ASP A 40 -5.60 -21.11 13.21
C ASP A 40 -6.52 -21.82 12.20
N ALA A 41 -7.36 -22.75 12.63
CA ALA A 41 -8.39 -23.34 11.79
C ALA A 41 -9.43 -22.32 11.33
N VAL A 42 -9.78 -21.36 12.19
CA VAL A 42 -10.66 -20.22 11.84
C VAL A 42 -10.00 -19.36 10.76
N MET A 43 -8.77 -18.91 11.02
CA MET A 43 -8.05 -18.00 10.12
C MET A 43 -7.76 -18.61 8.73
N ALA A 44 -7.67 -19.93 8.65
CA ALA A 44 -7.48 -20.63 7.37
C ALA A 44 -8.64 -20.41 6.37
N ILE A 45 -9.84 -20.03 6.85
CA ILE A 45 -11.05 -19.92 6.02
C ILE A 45 -11.83 -18.59 6.21
N ALA A 46 -11.44 -17.74 7.16
CA ALA A 46 -12.24 -16.58 7.53
C ALA A 46 -12.24 -15.46 6.47
N HIS A 47 -11.17 -15.28 5.73
CA HIS A 47 -11.07 -14.18 4.78
C HIS A 47 -11.90 -14.43 3.50
N GLY A 48 -12.71 -13.45 3.12
CA GLY A 48 -13.52 -13.49 1.91
C GLY A 48 -14.81 -14.33 1.98
N VAL A 49 -15.08 -14.95 3.13
CA VAL A 49 -16.27 -15.79 3.38
C VAL A 49 -17.17 -15.14 4.44
N ARG A 50 -18.49 -15.38 4.38
CA ARG A 50 -19.41 -14.84 5.36
C ARG A 50 -19.14 -15.39 6.76
N THR A 51 -19.20 -14.53 7.77
CA THR A 51 -18.98 -14.86 9.18
C THR A 51 -19.78 -16.08 9.64
N ILE A 52 -21.06 -16.12 9.29
CA ILE A 52 -21.96 -17.24 9.62
C ILE A 52 -21.49 -18.58 9.01
N GLU A 53 -20.93 -18.58 7.81
CA GLU A 53 -20.44 -19.79 7.16
C GLU A 53 -19.15 -20.30 7.77
N VAL A 54 -18.27 -19.38 8.20
CA VAL A 54 -17.06 -19.71 8.97
C VAL A 54 -17.46 -20.41 10.26
N ILE A 55 -18.38 -19.81 11.05
CA ILE A 55 -18.82 -20.36 12.34
C ILE A 55 -19.43 -21.74 12.15
N ARG A 56 -20.32 -21.92 11.17
CA ARG A 56 -20.94 -23.24 10.88
C ARG A 56 -19.93 -24.33 10.57
N ARG A 57 -18.76 -23.97 9.99
CA ARG A 57 -17.70 -24.94 9.66
C ARG A 57 -16.82 -25.27 10.86
N VAL A 58 -16.42 -24.26 11.65
CA VAL A 58 -15.42 -24.44 12.73
C VAL A 58 -16.08 -24.75 14.08
N ALA A 59 -17.35 -24.36 14.28
CA ALA A 59 -18.08 -24.49 15.53
C ALA A 59 -19.57 -24.84 15.30
N PRO A 60 -19.90 -25.98 14.65
CA PRO A 60 -21.27 -26.33 14.26
C PRO A 60 -22.21 -26.54 15.45
N HIS A 61 -21.69 -26.57 16.66
CA HIS A 61 -22.42 -26.71 17.91
C HIS A 61 -22.91 -25.37 18.50
N LEU A 62 -22.45 -24.23 17.94
CA LEU A 62 -22.88 -22.91 18.38
C LEU A 62 -24.06 -22.40 17.53
N ASP A 63 -24.79 -21.43 18.07
CA ASP A 63 -25.76 -20.65 17.31
C ASP A 63 -25.03 -19.70 16.35
N ALA A 64 -24.89 -20.13 15.11
CA ALA A 64 -24.11 -19.42 14.11
C ALA A 64 -24.67 -18.03 13.79
N GLU A 65 -25.98 -17.85 13.82
CA GLU A 65 -26.67 -16.58 13.61
C GLU A 65 -26.36 -15.59 14.73
N ALA A 66 -26.49 -16.00 15.97
CA ALA A 66 -26.21 -15.15 17.13
C ALA A 66 -24.72 -14.78 17.23
N GLU A 67 -23.84 -15.76 16.98
CA GLU A 67 -22.38 -15.53 17.04
C GLU A 67 -21.93 -14.61 15.90
N ALA A 68 -22.43 -14.79 14.68
CA ALA A 68 -22.11 -13.93 13.55
C ALA A 68 -22.56 -12.49 13.80
N ALA A 69 -23.79 -12.30 14.27
CA ALA A 69 -24.29 -10.96 14.61
C ALA A 69 -23.43 -10.29 15.69
N ALA A 70 -22.97 -11.04 16.70
CA ALA A 70 -22.13 -10.50 17.76
C ALA A 70 -20.74 -10.05 17.24
N ILE A 71 -20.08 -10.86 16.40
CA ILE A 71 -18.80 -10.55 15.78
C ILE A 71 -18.95 -9.31 14.87
N GLU A 72 -19.88 -9.32 13.94
CA GLU A 72 -20.07 -8.24 12.96
C GLU A 72 -20.50 -6.93 13.61
N ASN A 73 -21.32 -6.96 14.66
CA ASN A 73 -21.61 -5.77 15.46
C ASN A 73 -20.36 -5.23 16.14
N HIS A 74 -19.52 -6.07 16.73
CA HIS A 74 -18.29 -5.63 17.36
C HIS A 74 -17.33 -5.02 16.34
N GLU A 75 -17.09 -5.67 15.21
CA GLU A 75 -16.26 -5.17 14.12
C GLU A 75 -16.75 -3.85 13.53
N ALA A 76 -18.07 -3.64 13.42
CA ALA A 76 -18.63 -2.40 12.89
C ALA A 76 -18.27 -1.17 13.74
N PHE A 77 -18.18 -1.33 15.04
CA PHE A 77 -17.87 -0.24 15.98
C PHE A 77 -16.40 -0.20 16.43
N ASP A 78 -15.66 -1.30 16.34
CA ASP A 78 -14.20 -1.34 16.61
C ASP A 78 -13.37 -1.23 15.34
N GLN A 79 -13.11 0.00 14.92
CA GLN A 79 -12.29 0.30 13.73
C GLN A 79 -10.77 0.38 14.03
N ARG A 80 -10.33 -0.09 15.21
CA ARG A 80 -8.90 -0.06 15.57
C ARG A 80 -8.08 -0.95 14.65
N GLY A 81 -7.10 -0.34 13.95
CA GLY A 81 -6.23 -1.04 13.00
C GLY A 81 -6.82 -1.20 11.60
N VAL A 82 -8.02 -0.70 11.35
CA VAL A 82 -8.57 -0.57 10.00
C VAL A 82 -8.03 0.70 9.38
N THR A 83 -7.50 0.60 8.17
CA THR A 83 -7.02 1.75 7.37
C THR A 83 -7.48 1.62 5.92
N VAL A 84 -7.45 2.71 5.19
CA VAL A 84 -7.73 2.68 3.76
C VAL A 84 -6.60 1.97 2.99
N MET A 85 -6.94 1.20 1.97
CA MET A 85 -5.94 0.67 1.04
C MET A 85 -5.32 1.81 0.22
N PRO A 86 -3.98 1.88 0.12
CA PRO A 86 -3.30 2.95 -0.63
C PRO A 86 -3.79 3.03 -2.08
N GLY A 87 -4.25 4.22 -2.50
CA GLY A 87 -4.77 4.49 -3.84
C GLY A 87 -6.25 4.13 -4.06
N ALA A 88 -6.93 3.52 -3.09
CA ALA A 88 -8.33 3.10 -3.23
C ALA A 88 -9.29 4.29 -3.40
N VAL A 89 -9.13 5.33 -2.58
CA VAL A 89 -10.00 6.52 -2.62
C VAL A 89 -9.84 7.29 -3.92
N GLU A 90 -8.60 7.47 -4.37
CA GLU A 90 -8.25 8.15 -5.61
C GLU A 90 -8.84 7.39 -6.81
N LEU A 91 -8.67 6.07 -6.84
CA LEU A 91 -9.21 5.22 -7.89
C LEU A 91 -10.73 5.33 -7.95
N VAL A 92 -11.42 5.11 -6.82
CA VAL A 92 -12.89 5.14 -6.77
C VAL A 92 -13.44 6.51 -7.19
N LYS A 93 -12.81 7.62 -6.75
CA LYS A 93 -13.19 8.97 -7.15
C LYS A 93 -12.92 9.29 -8.62
N SER A 94 -12.05 8.57 -9.27
CA SER A 94 -11.78 8.72 -10.71
C SER A 94 -12.85 8.03 -11.59
N ILE A 95 -13.69 7.16 -11.01
CA ILE A 95 -14.71 6.40 -11.71
C ILE A 95 -16.07 7.08 -11.51
N PRO A 96 -16.89 7.27 -12.56
CA PRO A 96 -18.26 7.77 -12.42
C PRO A 96 -19.08 6.94 -11.43
N ALA A 97 -19.85 7.58 -10.56
CA ALA A 97 -20.55 6.92 -9.45
C ALA A 97 -21.53 5.81 -9.89
N GLU A 98 -22.04 5.89 -11.10
CA GLU A 98 -22.92 4.89 -11.69
C GLU A 98 -22.18 3.67 -12.26
N ARG A 99 -20.84 3.69 -12.28
CA ARG A 99 -20.00 2.66 -12.89
C ARG A 99 -19.13 1.89 -11.90
N TRP A 100 -19.42 2.00 -10.62
CA TRP A 100 -18.77 1.19 -9.62
C TRP A 100 -19.72 0.85 -8.47
N GLY A 101 -19.43 -0.25 -7.81
CA GLY A 101 -20.16 -0.72 -6.64
C GLY A 101 -19.26 -1.55 -5.74
N VAL A 102 -19.79 -1.87 -4.55
CA VAL A 102 -19.13 -2.72 -3.56
C VAL A 102 -19.91 -4.00 -3.35
N VAL A 103 -19.20 -5.13 -3.29
CA VAL A 103 -19.75 -6.46 -3.05
C VAL A 103 -18.93 -7.14 -1.96
N THR A 104 -19.43 -7.16 -0.74
CA THR A 104 -18.72 -7.69 0.44
C THR A 104 -19.40 -8.90 1.05
N SER A 105 -18.61 -9.74 1.72
CA SER A 105 -19.12 -10.84 2.57
C SER A 105 -19.49 -10.38 3.99
N GLY A 106 -19.17 -9.15 4.37
CA GLY A 106 -19.57 -8.52 5.63
C GLY A 106 -21.02 -8.05 5.60
N SER A 107 -21.59 -7.77 6.78
CA SER A 107 -22.94 -7.22 6.92
C SER A 107 -23.03 -5.77 6.43
N ARG A 108 -24.25 -5.32 6.20
CA ARG A 108 -24.53 -3.92 5.83
C ARG A 108 -24.03 -2.95 6.89
N LEU A 109 -24.30 -3.26 8.15
CA LEU A 109 -23.83 -2.45 9.27
C LEU A 109 -22.31 -2.28 9.23
N LEU A 110 -21.57 -3.36 9.04
CA LEU A 110 -20.11 -3.33 8.96
C LEU A 110 -19.64 -2.45 7.80
N ALA A 111 -20.19 -2.66 6.61
CA ALA A 111 -19.79 -1.92 5.41
C ALA A 111 -20.10 -0.41 5.53
N GLU A 112 -21.27 -0.04 6.08
CA GLU A 112 -21.69 1.36 6.27
C GLU A 112 -20.83 2.12 7.29
N HIS A 113 -20.18 1.42 8.23
CA HIS A 113 -19.21 2.01 9.15
C HIS A 113 -17.80 2.05 8.55
N ARG A 114 -17.39 0.98 7.86
CA ARG A 114 -16.01 0.81 7.34
C ARG A 114 -15.70 1.71 6.15
N LEU A 115 -16.63 1.87 5.20
CA LEU A 115 -16.43 2.74 4.04
C LEU A 115 -16.14 4.21 4.43
N PRO A 116 -16.98 4.88 5.26
CA PRO A 116 -16.69 6.24 5.69
C PRO A 116 -15.42 6.36 6.53
N HIS A 117 -15.15 5.38 7.40
CA HIS A 117 -13.92 5.33 8.20
C HIS A 117 -12.67 5.37 7.32
N CYS A 118 -12.69 4.65 6.20
CA CYS A 118 -11.62 4.65 5.20
C CYS A 118 -11.66 5.86 4.24
N GLY A 119 -12.60 6.80 4.37
CA GLY A 119 -12.75 7.93 3.46
C GLY A 119 -13.24 7.54 2.06
N VAL A 120 -13.72 6.32 1.88
CA VAL A 120 -14.32 5.83 0.65
C VAL A 120 -15.76 6.34 0.56
N PRO A 121 -16.17 6.99 -0.54
CA PRO A 121 -17.56 7.44 -0.68
C PRO A 121 -18.52 6.25 -0.68
N MET A 122 -19.73 6.46 -0.18
CA MET A 122 -20.78 5.41 -0.24
C MET A 122 -21.11 5.10 -1.71
N PRO A 123 -21.03 3.83 -2.12
CA PRO A 123 -21.33 3.44 -3.48
C PRO A 123 -22.86 3.49 -3.73
N ARG A 124 -23.24 3.70 -4.98
CA ARG A 124 -24.65 3.60 -5.39
C ARG A 124 -25.19 2.16 -5.23
N VAL A 125 -24.32 1.18 -5.44
CA VAL A 125 -24.64 -0.25 -5.29
C VAL A 125 -23.72 -0.83 -4.23
N LEU A 126 -24.31 -1.26 -3.13
CA LEU A 126 -23.68 -1.97 -2.03
C LEU A 126 -24.40 -3.30 -1.85
N VAL A 127 -23.72 -4.40 -2.14
CA VAL A 127 -24.20 -5.76 -1.89
C VAL A 127 -23.40 -6.33 -0.71
N THR A 128 -24.14 -6.83 0.27
CA THR A 128 -23.60 -7.32 1.56
C THR A 128 -24.09 -8.75 1.83
N SER A 129 -23.63 -9.36 2.91
CA SER A 129 -24.15 -10.67 3.35
C SER A 129 -25.66 -10.67 3.54
N ASP A 130 -26.26 -9.52 3.91
CA ASP A 130 -27.69 -9.39 4.18
C ASP A 130 -28.52 -9.42 2.90
N ASP A 131 -27.92 -9.16 1.76
CA ASP A 131 -28.60 -9.09 0.47
C ASP A 131 -28.64 -10.43 -0.26
N VAL A 132 -27.90 -11.45 0.18
CA VAL A 132 -27.71 -12.71 -0.56
C VAL A 132 -28.08 -13.94 0.25
N VAL A 133 -28.62 -14.93 -0.43
CA VAL A 133 -28.85 -16.26 0.18
C VAL A 133 -27.53 -17.04 0.20
N ASN A 134 -26.81 -17.04 -0.91
CA ASN A 134 -25.55 -17.74 -1.06
C ASN A 134 -24.38 -16.74 -1.14
N GLY A 135 -23.46 -16.80 -0.17
CA GLY A 135 -22.24 -15.98 -0.17
C GLY A 135 -21.19 -16.48 -1.15
N LYS A 136 -20.06 -15.75 -1.24
CA LYS A 136 -18.88 -16.18 -1.99
C LYS A 136 -18.42 -17.57 -1.46
N PRO A 137 -18.11 -18.54 -2.32
CA PRO A 137 -17.78 -18.44 -3.74
C PRO A 137 -18.96 -18.55 -4.73
N HIS A 138 -20.22 -18.54 -4.27
CA HIS A 138 -21.37 -18.55 -5.16
C HIS A 138 -21.45 -17.28 -6.01
N ALA A 139 -21.99 -17.37 -7.25
CA ALA A 139 -22.09 -16.25 -8.19
C ALA A 139 -23.04 -15.12 -7.72
N GLU A 140 -23.97 -15.42 -6.81
CA GLU A 140 -25.08 -14.53 -6.45
C GLU A 140 -24.66 -13.12 -6.05
N PRO A 141 -23.62 -12.91 -5.21
CA PRO A 141 -23.22 -11.56 -4.78
C PRO A 141 -22.84 -10.67 -5.96
N TYR A 142 -22.00 -11.16 -6.86
CA TYR A 142 -21.54 -10.39 -8.01
C TYR A 142 -22.63 -10.21 -9.07
N LEU A 143 -23.49 -11.20 -9.30
CA LEU A 143 -24.67 -11.05 -10.16
C LEU A 143 -25.61 -9.95 -9.65
N LYS A 144 -25.83 -9.86 -8.33
CA LYS A 144 -26.59 -8.76 -7.73
C LYS A 144 -25.91 -7.41 -7.89
N GLY A 145 -24.59 -7.36 -7.76
CA GLY A 145 -23.80 -6.15 -8.00
C GLY A 145 -23.95 -5.62 -9.43
N ALA A 146 -23.76 -6.48 -10.44
CA ALA A 146 -23.92 -6.12 -11.84
C ALA A 146 -25.34 -5.65 -12.15
N LYS A 147 -26.34 -6.40 -11.69
CA LYS A 147 -27.76 -6.05 -11.84
C LYS A 147 -28.09 -4.70 -11.20
N GLY A 148 -27.54 -4.43 -10.01
CA GLY A 148 -27.74 -3.15 -9.31
C GLY A 148 -27.17 -1.95 -10.06
N LEU A 149 -26.04 -2.14 -10.77
CA LEU A 149 -25.44 -1.14 -11.64
C LEU A 149 -26.11 -1.03 -13.02
N GLY A 150 -26.92 -2.02 -13.40
CA GLY A 150 -27.61 -2.06 -14.69
C GLY A 150 -26.75 -2.53 -15.85
N PHE A 151 -25.74 -3.36 -15.58
CA PHE A 151 -24.84 -3.93 -16.59
C PHE A 151 -24.92 -5.44 -16.62
N GLU A 152 -24.62 -6.03 -17.79
CA GLU A 152 -24.45 -7.47 -17.91
C GLU A 152 -23.17 -7.94 -17.18
N PRO A 153 -23.16 -9.13 -16.59
CA PRO A 153 -22.00 -9.63 -15.84
C PRO A 153 -20.69 -9.58 -16.62
N GLY A 154 -20.72 -9.99 -17.90
CA GLY A 154 -19.53 -9.96 -18.76
C GLY A 154 -19.00 -8.56 -19.12
N GLU A 155 -19.73 -7.52 -18.77
CA GLU A 155 -19.31 -6.12 -18.90
C GLU A 155 -18.71 -5.56 -17.60
N CYS A 156 -18.75 -6.33 -16.51
CA CYS A 156 -18.22 -5.94 -15.21
C CYS A 156 -16.82 -6.52 -14.98
N LEU A 157 -15.96 -5.73 -14.37
CA LEU A 157 -14.67 -6.15 -13.86
C LEU A 157 -14.75 -6.21 -12.34
N VAL A 158 -14.18 -7.25 -11.74
CA VAL A 158 -14.09 -7.39 -10.28
C VAL A 158 -12.67 -7.12 -9.81
N ILE A 159 -12.52 -6.49 -8.65
CA ILE A 159 -11.26 -6.41 -7.92
C ILE A 159 -11.45 -7.11 -6.57
N GLU A 160 -10.60 -8.09 -6.30
CA GLU A 160 -10.74 -9.05 -5.21
C GLU A 160 -9.39 -9.46 -4.63
N ASP A 161 -9.35 -9.79 -3.33
CA ASP A 161 -8.13 -10.18 -2.62
C ASP A 161 -8.14 -11.66 -2.16
N ALA A 162 -9.29 -12.34 -2.26
CA ALA A 162 -9.50 -13.68 -1.72
C ALA A 162 -9.88 -14.71 -2.80
N PRO A 163 -9.40 -15.98 -2.68
CA PRO A 163 -9.76 -17.04 -3.62
C PRO A 163 -11.28 -17.27 -3.78
N ALA A 164 -12.03 -17.21 -2.68
CA ALA A 164 -13.48 -17.40 -2.71
C ALA A 164 -14.21 -16.31 -3.51
N GLY A 165 -13.72 -15.06 -3.43
CA GLY A 165 -14.29 -13.97 -4.21
C GLY A 165 -13.93 -14.04 -5.68
N ILE A 166 -12.70 -14.44 -6.02
CA ILE A 166 -12.28 -14.69 -7.41
C ILE A 166 -13.17 -15.78 -8.03
N GLU A 167 -13.39 -16.88 -7.31
CA GLU A 167 -14.27 -17.97 -7.76
C GLU A 167 -15.71 -17.48 -7.97
N SER A 168 -16.24 -16.66 -7.03
CA SER A 168 -17.57 -16.07 -7.11
C SER A 168 -17.74 -15.18 -8.34
N ALA A 169 -16.76 -14.34 -8.65
CA ALA A 169 -16.79 -13.47 -9.81
C ALA A 169 -16.71 -14.27 -11.13
N HIS A 170 -15.87 -15.27 -11.21
CA HIS A 170 -15.80 -16.16 -12.37
C HIS A 170 -17.10 -16.97 -12.55
N ALA A 171 -17.67 -17.47 -11.46
CA ALA A 171 -18.97 -18.14 -11.50
C ALA A 171 -20.10 -17.20 -11.98
N ALA A 172 -19.95 -15.90 -11.76
CA ALA A 172 -20.85 -14.87 -12.30
C ALA A 172 -20.56 -14.49 -13.77
N GLY A 173 -19.51 -15.03 -14.37
CA GLY A 173 -19.11 -14.72 -15.76
C GLY A 173 -18.32 -13.42 -15.91
N MET A 174 -17.70 -12.93 -14.83
CA MET A 174 -16.94 -11.69 -14.81
C MET A 174 -15.43 -11.93 -14.90
N LYS A 175 -14.70 -10.93 -15.40
CA LYS A 175 -13.24 -10.87 -15.28
C LYS A 175 -12.82 -10.37 -13.91
N VAL A 176 -11.67 -10.84 -13.43
CA VAL A 176 -11.19 -10.54 -12.07
C VAL A 176 -9.73 -10.11 -12.07
N ILE A 177 -9.45 -9.01 -11.39
CA ILE A 177 -8.09 -8.63 -10.98
C ILE A 177 -7.96 -8.99 -9.50
N GLY A 178 -7.01 -9.88 -9.18
CA GLY A 178 -6.63 -10.18 -7.81
C GLY A 178 -5.67 -9.14 -7.26
N ILE A 179 -5.92 -8.61 -6.05
CA ILE A 179 -4.98 -7.75 -5.31
C ILE A 179 -4.33 -8.53 -4.18
N ALA A 180 -3.00 -8.61 -4.15
CA ALA A 180 -2.25 -9.44 -3.20
C ALA A 180 -2.04 -8.72 -1.85
N SER A 181 -3.13 -8.39 -1.19
CA SER A 181 -3.19 -7.72 0.12
C SER A 181 -3.35 -8.71 1.26
N THR A 182 -4.41 -9.51 1.25
CA THR A 182 -4.73 -10.52 2.27
C THR A 182 -4.04 -11.86 1.98
N TYR A 183 -4.05 -12.28 0.72
CA TYR A 183 -3.39 -13.50 0.28
C TYR A 183 -2.18 -13.20 -0.62
N ALA A 184 -1.13 -14.01 -0.49
CA ALA A 184 -0.01 -13.95 -1.42
C ALA A 184 -0.46 -14.18 -2.87
N ALA A 185 0.17 -13.51 -3.84
CA ALA A 185 -0.16 -13.62 -5.26
C ALA A 185 -0.22 -15.06 -5.78
N SER A 186 0.57 -15.98 -5.17
CA SER A 186 0.55 -17.41 -5.50
C SER A 186 -0.81 -18.09 -5.22
N LYS A 187 -1.62 -17.55 -4.33
CA LYS A 187 -2.96 -18.04 -4.00
C LYS A 187 -4.05 -17.45 -4.89
N LEU A 188 -3.76 -16.35 -5.58
CA LEU A 188 -4.70 -15.62 -6.44
C LEU A 188 -4.53 -15.92 -7.93
N LYS A 189 -3.78 -16.98 -8.27
CA LYS A 189 -3.47 -17.35 -9.68
C LYS A 189 -4.70 -17.67 -10.54
N ALA A 190 -5.85 -17.90 -9.93
CA ALA A 190 -7.11 -18.07 -10.66
C ALA A 190 -7.63 -16.76 -11.25
N ALA A 191 -7.23 -15.57 -10.74
CA ALA A 191 -7.60 -14.30 -11.30
C ALA A 191 -7.02 -14.09 -12.72
N ASP A 192 -7.69 -13.30 -13.54
CA ASP A 192 -7.23 -12.98 -14.92
C ASP A 192 -5.94 -12.13 -14.91
N ALA A 193 -5.72 -11.36 -13.84
CA ALA A 193 -4.46 -10.68 -13.54
C ALA A 193 -4.30 -10.56 -12.02
N VAL A 194 -3.07 -10.41 -11.54
CA VAL A 194 -2.77 -10.17 -10.12
C VAL A 194 -1.88 -8.95 -9.98
N ILE A 195 -2.25 -8.07 -9.04
CA ILE A 195 -1.53 -6.84 -8.70
C ILE A 195 -1.11 -6.85 -7.23
N GLN A 196 -0.12 -6.03 -6.88
CA GLN A 196 0.33 -5.83 -5.49
C GLN A 196 -0.40 -4.65 -4.82
N GLY A 197 -1.02 -3.77 -5.60
CA GLY A 197 -1.76 -2.61 -5.10
C GLY A 197 -2.31 -1.76 -6.24
N PHE A 198 -3.12 -0.77 -5.90
CA PHE A 198 -3.82 0.08 -6.88
C PHE A 198 -2.89 0.93 -7.74
N GLN A 199 -1.66 1.17 -7.32
CA GLN A 199 -0.63 1.83 -8.14
C GLN A 199 -0.30 1.07 -9.45
N GLU A 200 -0.69 -0.19 -9.53
CA GLU A 200 -0.55 -1.02 -10.74
C GLU A 200 -1.76 -0.94 -11.68
N LEU A 201 -2.77 -0.14 -11.32
CA LEU A 201 -3.95 0.07 -12.15
C LEU A 201 -3.97 1.46 -12.76
N SER A 202 -4.30 1.51 -14.05
CA SER A 202 -4.65 2.74 -14.74
C SER A 202 -6.04 2.60 -15.33
N VAL A 203 -6.93 3.56 -15.01
CA VAL A 203 -8.30 3.57 -15.52
C VAL A 203 -8.45 4.73 -16.53
N ALA A 204 -8.67 4.41 -17.77
CA ALA A 204 -8.99 5.38 -18.82
C ALA A 204 -10.49 5.35 -19.12
N LEU A 205 -11.14 6.49 -19.02
CA LEU A 205 -12.57 6.63 -19.34
C LEU A 205 -12.74 6.78 -20.85
N GLY A 206 -13.50 5.87 -21.45
CA GLY A 206 -13.96 5.94 -22.85
C GLY A 206 -15.46 6.22 -22.94
N VAL A 207 -15.95 6.48 -24.16
CA VAL A 207 -17.38 6.64 -24.40
C VAL A 207 -18.10 5.31 -24.15
N GLY A 208 -18.93 5.28 -23.10
CA GLY A 208 -19.71 4.10 -22.71
C GLY A 208 -18.94 2.98 -22.02
N ARG A 209 -17.60 2.96 -22.02
CA ARG A 209 -16.76 1.93 -21.40
C ARG A 209 -15.56 2.53 -20.68
N GLN A 210 -15.01 1.75 -19.75
CA GLN A 210 -13.76 2.05 -19.07
C GLN A 210 -12.70 1.04 -19.55
N ARG A 211 -11.47 1.50 -19.72
CA ARG A 211 -10.34 0.60 -19.90
C ARG A 211 -9.50 0.57 -18.64
N VAL A 212 -9.46 -0.58 -17.99
CA VAL A 212 -8.59 -0.82 -16.88
C VAL A 212 -7.35 -1.54 -17.39
N SER A 213 -6.22 -0.88 -17.33
CA SER A 213 -4.93 -1.46 -17.68
C SER A 213 -4.21 -1.87 -16.41
N VAL A 214 -3.78 -3.12 -16.34
CA VAL A 214 -2.82 -3.55 -15.34
C VAL A 214 -1.46 -3.10 -15.87
N VAL A 215 -0.98 -2.01 -15.29
CA VAL A 215 0.42 -1.63 -15.42
C VAL A 215 1.13 -2.49 -14.38
N PRO A 216 2.02 -3.43 -14.73
CA PRO A 216 2.79 -4.13 -13.72
C PRO A 216 3.33 -3.06 -12.78
N ALA A 217 3.28 -3.29 -11.46
CA ALA A 217 4.09 -2.52 -10.54
C ALA A 217 5.47 -2.63 -11.13
N GLY A 218 5.69 -1.66 -11.95
CA GLY A 218 6.90 -1.70 -12.75
C GLY A 218 8.03 -1.71 -11.78
N ASN A 219 8.65 -2.84 -11.66
CA ASN A 219 10.07 -2.84 -11.76
C ASN A 219 10.49 -2.25 -13.15
N ASP A 220 9.61 -1.58 -13.84
CA ASP A 220 9.99 -0.68 -14.92
C ASP A 220 10.22 0.76 -14.43
N HIS A 221 10.71 0.89 -13.22
CA HIS A 221 11.70 1.90 -12.91
C HIS A 221 13.04 1.60 -13.64
N SER A 222 13.04 0.73 -14.65
CA SER A 222 14.15 0.63 -15.63
C SER A 222 14.37 1.98 -16.31
N LYS A 223 13.40 2.90 -16.24
CA LYS A 223 13.49 4.25 -16.76
C LYS A 223 13.51 5.36 -15.71
N LEU A 224 13.81 5.04 -14.43
CA LEU A 224 14.18 6.11 -13.52
C LEU A 224 15.40 6.82 -14.11
N ARG A 225 15.20 8.02 -14.61
CA ARG A 225 16.29 8.83 -15.14
C ARG A 225 16.96 9.53 -13.97
N VAL A 226 18.15 9.07 -13.62
CA VAL A 226 18.94 9.71 -12.59
C VAL A 226 19.81 10.78 -13.23
N ARG A 227 19.74 12.01 -12.70
CA ARG A 227 20.59 13.13 -13.09
C ARG A 227 21.09 13.88 -11.85
N VAL A 228 22.16 14.62 -12.03
CA VAL A 228 22.65 15.56 -11.00
C VAL A 228 21.72 16.77 -10.94
N ALA A 229 21.43 17.25 -9.74
CA ALA A 229 20.64 18.44 -9.52
C ALA A 229 21.39 19.71 -9.93
N SER A 230 20.65 20.70 -10.40
CA SER A 230 21.10 22.07 -10.60
C SER A 230 20.46 23.00 -9.57
N VAL A 231 20.93 24.22 -9.46
CA VAL A 231 20.36 25.22 -8.54
C VAL A 231 18.88 25.52 -8.83
N SER A 232 18.44 25.39 -10.09
CA SER A 232 17.04 25.57 -10.48
C SER A 232 16.11 24.46 -9.95
N ASP A 233 16.66 23.35 -9.50
CA ASP A 233 15.85 22.23 -8.94
C ASP A 233 15.52 22.43 -7.45
N CYS A 234 16.13 23.42 -6.76
CA CYS A 234 16.02 23.56 -5.30
C CYS A 234 14.59 23.63 -4.79
N GLY A 235 13.69 24.33 -5.50
CA GLY A 235 12.28 24.44 -5.08
C GLY A 235 11.54 23.10 -5.12
N ALA A 236 11.64 22.37 -6.23
CA ALA A 236 11.04 21.06 -6.38
C ALA A 236 11.68 20.04 -5.42
N LEU A 237 13.00 20.11 -5.23
CA LEU A 237 13.74 19.25 -4.34
C LEU A 237 13.37 19.48 -2.86
N ALA A 238 13.21 20.73 -2.43
CA ALA A 238 12.74 21.06 -1.08
C ALA A 238 11.33 20.47 -0.83
N SER A 239 10.42 20.66 -1.77
CA SER A 239 9.08 20.11 -1.70
C SER A 239 9.07 18.57 -1.59
N LEU A 240 9.85 17.87 -2.42
CA LEU A 240 10.00 16.42 -2.36
C LEU A 240 10.54 15.95 -1.00
N ILE A 241 11.64 16.57 -0.53
CA ILE A 241 12.29 16.18 0.73
C ILE A 241 11.32 16.41 1.89
N ASN A 242 10.69 17.57 1.98
CA ASN A 242 9.77 17.90 3.06
C ASN A 242 8.56 16.95 3.09
N SER A 243 8.01 16.60 1.94
CA SER A 243 6.92 15.61 1.85
C SER A 243 7.36 14.20 2.27
N ALA A 244 8.56 13.77 1.87
CA ALA A 244 9.10 12.46 2.22
C ALA A 244 9.44 12.33 3.72
N PHE A 245 9.89 13.41 4.33
CA PHE A 245 10.28 13.46 5.75
C PHE A 245 9.17 13.96 6.69
N ALA A 246 7.97 14.24 6.21
CA ALA A 246 6.81 14.63 7.02
C ALA A 246 6.42 13.59 8.11
N ILE A 247 6.89 12.35 7.97
CA ILE A 247 6.75 11.28 8.97
C ILE A 247 7.62 11.53 10.22
N GLU A 248 8.67 12.35 10.14
CA GLU A 248 9.59 12.63 11.25
C GLU A 248 9.03 13.69 12.21
N LYS A 249 8.00 13.32 12.97
CA LYS A 249 7.31 14.21 13.95
C LYS A 249 8.13 14.59 15.18
N PHE A 250 9.33 14.04 15.33
CA PHE A 250 10.24 14.33 16.44
C PHE A 250 11.14 15.56 16.19
N LEU A 251 11.02 16.21 15.02
CA LEU A 251 11.68 17.47 14.69
C LEU A 251 10.64 18.49 14.27
N GLU A 252 10.74 19.74 14.79
CA GLU A 252 9.84 20.82 14.40
C GLU A 252 10.18 21.42 13.03
N GLY A 253 9.16 21.86 12.32
CA GLY A 253 9.29 22.55 11.04
C GLY A 253 9.62 21.64 9.86
N GLU A 254 9.91 22.25 8.73
CA GLU A 254 10.27 21.58 7.49
C GLU A 254 11.69 21.00 7.55
N ARG A 255 11.93 19.91 6.82
CA ARG A 255 13.23 19.21 6.79
C ARG A 255 14.33 20.07 6.20
N THR A 256 14.01 20.87 5.19
CA THR A 256 14.95 21.73 4.48
C THR A 256 14.24 22.88 3.76
N ASP A 257 15.01 23.84 3.31
CA ASP A 257 14.60 24.91 2.42
C ASP A 257 15.60 25.07 1.25
N GLU A 258 15.29 25.95 0.31
CA GLU A 258 16.14 26.17 -0.85
C GLU A 258 17.53 26.70 -0.51
N GLU A 259 17.67 27.52 0.54
CA GLU A 259 18.96 28.09 0.95
C GLU A 259 19.88 27.01 1.51
N GLN A 260 19.35 26.15 2.38
CA GLN A 260 20.07 24.99 2.91
C GLN A 260 20.48 24.02 1.80
N LEU A 261 19.62 23.76 0.82
CA LEU A 261 19.95 22.90 -0.31
C LEU A 261 21.08 23.50 -1.16
N ARG A 262 21.05 24.80 -1.42
CA ARG A 262 22.15 25.49 -2.12
C ARG A 262 23.48 25.40 -1.35
N ALA A 263 23.42 25.55 -0.03
CA ALA A 263 24.62 25.40 0.81
C ALA A 263 25.16 23.95 0.79
N MET A 264 24.28 22.94 0.80
CA MET A 264 24.69 21.54 0.68
C MET A 264 25.31 21.24 -0.69
N MET A 265 24.80 21.83 -1.77
CA MET A 265 25.36 21.68 -3.12
C MET A 265 26.76 22.25 -3.28
N GLN A 266 27.24 23.07 -2.35
CA GLN A 266 28.67 23.52 -2.33
C GLN A 266 29.61 22.43 -1.83
N LYS A 267 29.12 21.44 -1.06
CA LYS A 267 29.92 20.37 -0.46
C LYS A 267 29.76 19.04 -1.17
N GLY A 268 28.58 18.80 -1.72
CA GLY A 268 28.24 17.56 -2.40
C GLY A 268 27.22 17.80 -3.52
N GLN A 269 26.52 16.74 -3.93
CA GLN A 269 25.55 16.81 -5.00
C GLN A 269 24.24 16.12 -4.59
N PHE A 270 23.11 16.57 -5.13
CA PHE A 270 21.88 15.80 -5.12
C PHE A 270 21.75 15.02 -6.43
N LEU A 271 21.49 13.75 -6.33
CA LEU A 271 21.02 12.94 -7.47
C LEU A 271 19.51 12.94 -7.45
N LEU A 272 18.90 13.28 -8.56
CA LEU A 272 17.44 13.36 -8.76
C LEU A 272 16.98 12.18 -9.59
N GLY A 273 16.02 11.46 -9.09
CA GLY A 273 15.31 10.41 -9.81
C GLY A 273 14.01 10.95 -10.38
N CYS A 274 13.95 11.06 -11.71
CA CYS A 274 12.73 11.45 -12.43
C CYS A 274 12.10 10.22 -13.08
N ASP A 275 10.78 10.16 -13.09
CA ASP A 275 10.03 9.13 -13.80
C ASP A 275 10.05 9.35 -15.33
N ASP A 276 9.31 8.56 -16.07
CA ASP A 276 9.22 8.63 -17.52
C ASP A 276 8.45 9.87 -18.02
N THR A 277 7.66 10.53 -17.17
CA THR A 277 7.02 11.82 -17.47
C THR A 277 7.96 13.00 -17.23
N GLY A 278 9.10 12.77 -16.55
CA GLY A 278 10.04 13.80 -16.13
C GLY A 278 9.75 14.39 -14.76
N GLU A 279 8.75 13.87 -14.03
CA GLU A 279 8.43 14.30 -12.68
C GLU A 279 9.49 13.82 -11.68
N LEU A 280 9.87 14.70 -10.73
CA LEU A 280 10.83 14.40 -9.68
C LEU A 280 10.17 13.54 -8.58
N VAL A 281 10.54 12.25 -8.52
CA VAL A 281 9.92 11.28 -7.62
C VAL A 281 10.84 10.76 -6.51
N ALA A 282 12.15 10.95 -6.66
CA ALA A 282 13.12 10.55 -5.65
C ALA A 282 14.37 11.43 -5.67
N SER A 283 15.10 11.49 -4.56
CA SER A 283 16.41 12.17 -4.50
C SER A 283 17.29 11.54 -3.44
N VAL A 284 18.60 11.73 -3.59
CA VAL A 284 19.59 11.38 -2.58
C VAL A 284 20.74 12.39 -2.62
N TYR A 285 21.18 12.86 -1.46
CA TYR A 285 22.41 13.65 -1.33
C TYR A 285 23.62 12.75 -1.31
N VAL A 286 24.68 13.11 -2.03
CA VAL A 286 25.95 12.40 -2.08
C VAL A 286 27.12 13.36 -1.89
N GLU A 287 28.14 12.91 -1.17
CA GLU A 287 29.36 13.68 -0.90
C GLU A 287 30.57 12.75 -1.00
N VAL A 288 31.63 13.20 -1.69
CA VAL A 288 32.90 12.49 -1.76
C VAL A 288 33.83 13.02 -0.66
N ARG A 289 34.22 12.17 0.27
CA ARG A 289 35.07 12.47 1.43
C ARG A 289 36.37 11.69 1.35
N GLY A 290 37.30 12.19 0.52
CA GLY A 290 38.53 11.47 0.23
C GLY A 290 38.28 10.15 -0.51
N ALA A 291 38.72 9.03 0.07
CA ALA A 291 38.49 7.69 -0.48
C ALA A 291 37.10 7.07 -0.11
N ARG A 292 36.28 7.81 0.59
CA ARG A 292 34.95 7.35 1.04
C ARG A 292 33.85 8.23 0.45
N GLY A 293 32.74 7.61 0.08
CA GLY A 293 31.51 8.29 -0.26
C GLY A 293 30.62 8.42 0.98
N TYR A 294 29.76 9.41 1.00
CA TYR A 294 28.68 9.56 1.97
C TYR A 294 27.38 9.80 1.22
N PHE A 295 26.28 9.19 1.67
CA PHE A 295 24.97 9.63 1.24
C PHE A 295 24.04 9.90 2.42
N GLY A 296 23.09 10.80 2.19
CA GLY A 296 22.08 11.19 3.14
C GLY A 296 20.86 11.78 2.46
N MET A 297 19.90 12.24 3.24
CA MET A 297 18.66 12.86 2.74
C MET A 297 18.02 12.06 1.59
N LEU A 298 18.01 10.73 1.69
CA LEU A 298 17.32 9.86 0.75
C LEU A 298 15.81 10.11 0.88
N ALA A 299 15.23 10.70 -0.13
CA ALA A 299 13.82 11.04 -0.20
C ALA A 299 13.15 10.31 -1.35
N VAL A 300 11.99 9.75 -1.10
CA VAL A 300 11.09 9.17 -2.11
C VAL A 300 9.70 9.74 -1.86
N HIS A 301 9.10 10.29 -2.91
CA HIS A 301 7.75 10.85 -2.82
C HIS A 301 6.78 9.84 -2.19
N PRO A 302 5.93 10.24 -1.23
CA PRO A 302 5.08 9.32 -0.47
C PRO A 302 4.27 8.34 -1.34
N GLN A 303 3.74 8.80 -2.46
CA GLN A 303 2.98 7.98 -3.41
C GLN A 303 3.84 6.96 -4.18
N HIS A 304 5.18 7.12 -4.20
CA HIS A 304 6.12 6.25 -4.89
C HIS A 304 6.97 5.39 -3.93
N GLN A 305 6.69 5.43 -2.62
CA GLN A 305 7.37 4.61 -1.63
C GLN A 305 7.00 3.13 -1.77
N LYS A 306 7.84 2.25 -1.21
CA LYS A 306 7.71 0.77 -1.27
C LYS A 306 7.86 0.15 -2.67
N ASN A 307 8.20 0.93 -3.68
CA ASN A 307 8.40 0.50 -5.08
C ASN A 307 9.88 0.32 -5.46
N GLY A 308 10.77 0.14 -4.50
CA GLY A 308 12.20 -0.06 -4.72
C GLY A 308 12.98 1.17 -5.15
N LEU A 309 12.36 2.36 -5.28
CA LEU A 309 13.04 3.61 -5.69
C LEU A 309 14.17 3.99 -4.75
N GLY A 310 13.97 3.85 -3.43
CA GLY A 310 15.02 4.10 -2.45
C GLY A 310 16.26 3.25 -2.70
N THR A 311 16.09 1.95 -2.96
CA THR A 311 17.18 1.02 -3.30
C THR A 311 17.92 1.46 -4.57
N LYS A 312 17.20 1.89 -5.60
CA LYS A 312 17.82 2.40 -6.86
C LYS A 312 18.60 3.68 -6.64
N MET A 313 18.05 4.60 -5.84
CA MET A 313 18.77 5.85 -5.52
C MET A 313 20.03 5.58 -4.70
N VAL A 314 20.02 4.59 -3.77
CA VAL A 314 21.22 4.13 -3.07
C VAL A 314 22.24 3.57 -4.08
N GLY A 315 21.81 2.69 -4.99
CA GLY A 315 22.67 2.16 -6.06
C GLY A 315 23.27 3.26 -6.94
N ALA A 316 22.49 4.27 -7.30
CA ALA A 316 22.97 5.43 -8.06
C ALA A 316 23.99 6.26 -7.27
N ALA A 317 23.79 6.41 -5.96
CA ALA A 317 24.76 7.07 -5.07
C ALA A 317 26.08 6.29 -4.97
N GLU A 318 26.01 4.97 -4.84
CA GLU A 318 27.17 4.09 -4.83
C GLU A 318 27.95 4.18 -6.15
N GLU A 319 27.24 4.11 -7.29
CA GLU A 319 27.86 4.22 -8.62
C GLU A 319 28.51 5.60 -8.84
N TYR A 320 27.84 6.68 -8.40
CA TYR A 320 28.38 8.04 -8.46
C TYR A 320 29.68 8.17 -7.68
N CYS A 321 29.76 7.62 -6.47
CA CYS A 321 30.94 7.67 -5.62
C CYS A 321 32.05 6.72 -6.13
N ARG A 322 31.68 5.51 -6.58
CA ARG A 322 32.62 4.56 -7.20
C ARG A 322 33.29 5.15 -8.44
N GLY A 323 32.53 5.83 -9.30
CA GLY A 323 33.04 6.51 -10.47
C GLY A 323 34.00 7.70 -10.15
N ARG A 324 34.09 8.10 -8.86
CA ARG A 324 35.01 9.12 -8.34
C ARG A 324 36.12 8.55 -7.46
N GLY A 325 36.31 7.25 -7.49
CA GLY A 325 37.40 6.56 -6.81
C GLY A 325 37.16 6.25 -5.33
N CYS A 326 35.89 6.32 -4.86
CA CYS A 326 35.57 5.89 -3.51
C CYS A 326 35.58 4.36 -3.42
N GLY A 327 36.24 3.80 -2.41
CA GLY A 327 36.27 2.38 -2.12
C GLY A 327 35.24 1.94 -1.06
N ALA A 328 34.61 2.89 -0.41
CA ALA A 328 33.58 2.62 0.60
C ALA A 328 32.52 3.73 0.63
N MET A 329 31.33 3.39 1.17
CA MET A 329 30.20 4.28 1.27
C MET A 329 29.67 4.29 2.71
N ASP A 330 29.40 5.48 3.22
CA ASP A 330 28.86 5.70 4.57
C ASP A 330 27.49 6.36 4.52
N LEU A 331 26.70 6.08 5.53
CA LEU A 331 25.45 6.76 5.82
C LEU A 331 25.23 6.90 7.31
N VAL A 332 24.32 7.79 7.69
CA VAL A 332 23.95 8.01 9.11
C VAL A 332 22.42 7.87 9.24
N VAL A 333 22.00 7.11 10.24
CA VAL A 333 20.61 6.88 10.58
C VAL A 333 20.35 7.34 12.02
N LEU A 334 19.26 8.07 12.24
CA LEU A 334 18.82 8.41 13.58
C LEU A 334 18.29 7.17 14.33
N SER A 335 18.68 6.98 15.58
CA SER A 335 18.21 5.86 16.42
C SER A 335 16.69 5.85 16.64
N LEU A 336 16.01 6.99 16.39
CA LEU A 336 14.55 7.12 16.38
C LEU A 336 13.87 6.52 15.13
N ARG A 337 14.64 6.01 14.19
CA ARG A 337 14.17 5.34 12.97
C ARG A 337 14.62 3.87 12.96
N PRO A 338 14.12 3.03 13.88
CA PRO A 338 14.60 1.65 14.05
C PRO A 338 14.34 0.75 12.85
N GLU A 339 13.43 1.14 11.95
CA GLU A 339 13.11 0.43 10.72
C GLU A 339 14.18 0.59 9.63
N LEU A 340 15.04 1.62 9.69
CA LEU A 340 16.02 1.91 8.64
C LEU A 340 17.27 1.02 8.70
N PRO A 341 17.92 0.74 9.85
CA PRO A 341 19.10 -0.12 9.88
C PRO A 341 18.88 -1.51 9.26
N PRO A 342 17.75 -2.23 9.52
CA PRO A 342 17.45 -3.48 8.83
C PRO A 342 17.34 -3.36 7.31
N LEU A 343 16.83 -2.23 6.80
CA LEU A 343 16.75 -1.95 5.37
C LEU A 343 18.15 -1.84 4.77
N TYR A 344 19.03 -1.03 5.38
CA TYR A 344 20.39 -0.83 4.88
C TYR A 344 21.27 -2.09 5.02
N ARG A 345 21.05 -2.91 6.05
CA ARG A 345 21.73 -4.23 6.14
C ARG A 345 21.38 -5.13 4.93
N LYS A 346 20.14 -5.11 4.45
CA LYS A 346 19.76 -5.85 3.22
C LYS A 346 20.48 -5.32 1.97
N LEU A 347 20.95 -4.08 1.98
CA LEU A 347 21.72 -3.47 0.89
C LEU A 347 23.24 -3.67 1.07
N GLY A 348 23.65 -4.41 2.10
CA GLY A 348 25.05 -4.74 2.36
C GLY A 348 25.79 -3.77 3.29
N TYR A 349 25.08 -2.82 3.93
CA TYR A 349 25.67 -1.95 4.93
C TYR A 349 25.74 -2.62 6.30
N ALA A 350 26.83 -2.41 7.01
CA ALA A 350 27.01 -2.85 8.39
C ALA A 350 27.17 -1.64 9.32
N GLU A 351 26.73 -1.74 10.56
CA GLU A 351 26.98 -0.72 11.58
C GLU A 351 28.47 -0.62 11.85
N SER A 352 29.02 0.58 11.75
CA SER A 352 30.44 0.86 11.89
C SER A 352 30.74 1.83 13.03
N GLY A 353 29.74 2.48 13.62
CA GLY A 353 29.93 3.41 14.73
C GLY A 353 28.65 4.05 15.22
N VAL A 354 28.80 4.86 16.25
CA VAL A 354 27.73 5.70 16.82
C VAL A 354 28.29 7.11 16.99
N GLU A 355 27.50 8.12 16.61
CA GLU A 355 27.83 9.53 16.75
C GLU A 355 26.73 10.24 17.56
N GLU A 356 27.09 11.35 18.18
CA GLU A 356 26.15 12.22 18.86
C GLU A 356 25.25 12.92 17.85
N PHE A 357 23.96 12.99 18.13
CA PHE A 357 23.01 13.72 17.29
C PHE A 357 22.99 15.20 17.66
N HIS A 358 23.39 16.05 16.73
CA HIS A 358 23.34 17.50 16.85
C HIS A 358 22.19 18.05 15.99
N PRO A 359 20.98 18.24 16.56
CA PRO A 359 19.84 18.72 15.78
C PRO A 359 20.05 20.18 15.35
N THR A 360 19.80 20.46 14.08
CA THR A 360 19.79 21.83 13.54
C THR A 360 18.43 22.51 13.69
N ARG A 361 17.42 21.77 14.20
CA ARG A 361 16.04 22.22 14.44
C ARG A 361 15.61 21.83 15.85
N ALA A 362 14.57 22.49 16.36
CA ALA A 362 14.02 22.13 17.67
C ALA A 362 13.55 20.68 17.69
N PHE A 363 13.96 19.96 18.74
CA PHE A 363 13.66 18.56 18.94
C PHE A 363 12.44 18.41 19.85
N VAL A 364 11.42 17.68 19.37
CA VAL A 364 10.19 17.39 20.10
C VAL A 364 10.27 15.96 20.60
N GLY A 365 10.73 15.74 21.83
CA GLY A 365 10.79 14.39 22.39
C GLY A 365 11.83 14.18 23.46
N ALA A 366 11.94 12.95 23.95
CA ALA A 366 12.81 12.55 25.04
C ALA A 366 14.31 12.64 24.68
N ALA A 367 15.13 12.98 25.65
CA ALA A 367 16.59 12.94 25.57
C ALA A 367 17.08 11.51 25.24
N GLY A 368 18.13 11.40 24.42
CA GLY A 368 18.82 10.13 24.12
C GLY A 368 18.87 9.72 22.65
N CYS A 369 18.55 10.62 21.71
CA CYS A 369 18.75 10.34 20.28
C CYS A 369 20.25 10.36 19.95
N HIS A 370 20.69 9.37 19.17
CA HIS A 370 22.04 9.29 18.64
C HIS A 370 21.99 8.87 17.16
N CYS A 371 23.10 9.02 16.48
CA CYS A 371 23.29 8.63 15.09
C CYS A 371 23.97 7.27 15.01
N ILE A 372 23.39 6.33 14.26
CA ILE A 372 24.02 5.06 13.88
C ILE A 372 24.73 5.26 12.57
N VAL A 373 26.04 5.09 12.56
CA VAL A 373 26.85 5.12 11.32
C VAL A 373 26.85 3.73 10.71
N MET A 374 26.56 3.65 9.43
CA MET A 374 26.61 2.41 8.65
C MET A 374 27.52 2.55 7.46
N SER A 375 28.29 1.51 7.15
CA SER A 375 29.31 1.51 6.09
C SER A 375 29.19 0.27 5.21
N LYS A 376 29.63 0.40 3.96
CA LYS A 376 29.72 -0.66 2.97
C LYS A 376 30.95 -0.44 2.08
N GLU A 377 31.71 -1.50 1.78
CA GLU A 377 32.73 -1.50 0.74
C GLU A 377 32.04 -1.46 -0.65
N LEU A 378 32.57 -0.64 -1.58
CA LEU A 378 31.99 -0.41 -2.90
C LEU A 378 32.58 -1.30 -4.00
#